data_4a77f296648495b060aedc2409e53995
#
_entry.id   4a77f296648495b060aedc2409e53995
#
_cell.length_a   1.000
_cell.length_b   1.000
_cell.length_c   1.000
_cell.angle_alpha   90.00
_cell.angle_beta   90.00
_cell.angle_gamma   90.00
#
_symmetry.space_group_name_H-M   'P 1'
#
loop_
_entity.id
_entity.type
_entity.pdbx_description
1 polymer ?
#
loop_
_entity_poly.entity_id
_entity_poly.type
_entity_poly.pdbx_seq_one_letter_code
_entity_poly.pdbx_strand_id
1 'polypeptide(L)'
;QVAASYGHHIVLLILGAFFVAKAIETNNLHKRIALATIKAIGTSRQKVMLSFMIATGFLSMWTSNNSTTLMMLPIGLAIISREKELGADVSRFAPALMLAIAYSASIGGTGTLVGTPPNLVFVSTAQELLPGSPNIVFTEWLKIGIPFVIVFLPMAWIYLIKFFGVQGDLQGSSEIIAEEYASLGRISSAEKKVLYVVILYALGFIFREQWSTFLGVKGFVKDSTVAFVAAIVLFSLPSGKIDENGETMRLLNWNDAKEIPWGIAMLIGGGLAIASSFKSTGLVVWIGDTINLEGIPILLVLLIVVTAMVFLTEINSNTATTAVFLPVLAGMSGAGDFHPFLLMVPATIAASCAFMLPSGTGPNASVLASGKLTIPQMARAGFGLNILAVLVIVILFYFIILPMMNFA
;
A
#
# COMPACT_ATOMS: atom_id res chain seq x y z
N GLN A 1 -8.98 -26.96 11.18
CA GLN A 1 -8.07 -25.85 11.53
C GLN A 1 -7.80 -24.95 10.33
N VAL A 2 -7.31 -25.48 9.18
CA VAL A 2 -6.99 -24.65 7.99
C VAL A 2 -8.19 -23.85 7.49
N ALA A 3 -9.38 -24.44 7.39
CA ALA A 3 -10.59 -23.74 6.94
C ALA A 3 -10.98 -22.54 7.84
N ALA A 4 -10.72 -22.63 9.13
CA ALA A 4 -11.02 -21.55 10.08
C ALA A 4 -10.17 -20.28 9.80
N SER A 5 -8.96 -20.43 9.29
CA SER A 5 -8.08 -19.32 8.92
C SER A 5 -8.68 -18.45 7.81
N TYR A 6 -9.45 -19.03 6.90
CA TYR A 6 -10.13 -18.29 5.83
C TYR A 6 -11.37 -17.51 6.31
N GLY A 7 -11.96 -17.91 7.46
CA GLY A 7 -13.03 -17.18 8.12
C GLY A 7 -12.54 -16.09 9.10
N HIS A 8 -11.24 -15.85 9.17
CA HIS A 8 -10.68 -14.86 10.09
C HIS A 8 -11.11 -13.44 9.71
N HIS A 9 -11.41 -12.60 10.72
CA HIS A 9 -11.91 -11.24 10.47
C HIS A 9 -10.96 -10.34 9.64
N ILE A 10 -9.67 -10.63 9.62
CA ILE A 10 -8.70 -9.90 8.78
C ILE A 10 -8.91 -10.24 7.28
N VAL A 11 -9.25 -11.49 6.95
CA VAL A 11 -9.63 -11.86 5.57
C VAL A 11 -10.90 -11.13 5.15
N LEU A 12 -11.87 -11.00 6.05
CA LEU A 12 -13.06 -10.20 5.80
C LEU A 12 -12.71 -8.71 5.65
N LEU A 13 -11.82 -8.18 6.49
CA LEU A 13 -11.39 -6.78 6.40
C LEU A 13 -10.86 -6.44 5.00
N ILE A 14 -9.97 -7.26 4.44
CA ILE A 14 -9.41 -6.97 3.12
C ILE A 14 -10.44 -7.09 2.00
N LEU A 15 -11.36 -8.04 2.09
CA LEU A 15 -12.46 -8.15 1.12
C LEU A 15 -13.34 -6.90 1.13
N GLY A 16 -13.74 -6.43 2.32
CA GLY A 16 -14.49 -5.19 2.46
C GLY A 16 -13.74 -3.98 1.91
N ALA A 17 -12.43 -3.88 2.18
CA ALA A 17 -11.59 -2.81 1.66
C ALA A 17 -11.49 -2.87 0.12
N PHE A 18 -11.37 -4.06 -0.48
CA PHE A 18 -11.35 -4.20 -1.94
C PHE A 18 -12.69 -3.82 -2.60
N PHE A 19 -13.82 -4.09 -1.95
CA PHE A 19 -15.12 -3.61 -2.43
C PHE A 19 -15.19 -2.08 -2.42
N VAL A 20 -14.71 -1.43 -1.37
CA VAL A 20 -14.63 0.04 -1.31
C VAL A 20 -13.69 0.58 -2.39
N ALA A 21 -12.50 -0.01 -2.55
CA ALA A 21 -11.54 0.36 -3.58
C ALA A 21 -12.13 0.20 -4.99
N LYS A 22 -12.85 -0.91 -5.26
CA LYS A 22 -13.51 -1.14 -6.55
C LYS A 22 -14.60 -0.12 -6.83
N ALA A 23 -15.38 0.28 -5.82
CA ALA A 23 -16.38 1.34 -6.00
C ALA A 23 -15.76 2.70 -6.33
N ILE A 24 -14.61 3.05 -5.74
CA ILE A 24 -13.82 4.25 -6.08
C ILE A 24 -13.40 4.18 -7.56
N GLU A 25 -12.95 3.00 -8.01
CA GLU A 25 -12.51 2.75 -9.38
C GLU A 25 -13.68 2.85 -10.39
N THR A 26 -14.72 2.06 -10.20
CA THR A 26 -15.88 1.97 -11.11
C THR A 26 -16.60 3.33 -11.31
N ASN A 27 -16.58 4.19 -10.28
CA ASN A 27 -17.22 5.50 -10.35
C ASN A 27 -16.24 6.65 -10.71
N ASN A 28 -15.01 6.36 -11.14
CA ASN A 28 -14.01 7.33 -11.60
C ASN A 28 -13.58 8.39 -10.56
N LEU A 29 -13.91 8.21 -9.27
CA LEU A 29 -13.53 9.15 -8.20
C LEU A 29 -12.00 9.27 -8.09
N HIS A 30 -11.28 8.17 -8.26
CA HIS A 30 -9.83 8.09 -8.24
C HIS A 30 -9.18 9.00 -9.31
N LYS A 31 -9.71 9.01 -10.56
CA LYS A 31 -9.22 9.89 -11.64
C LYS A 31 -9.34 11.36 -11.27
N ARG A 32 -10.47 11.73 -10.69
CA ARG A 32 -10.72 13.12 -10.28
C ARG A 32 -9.75 13.54 -9.17
N ILE A 33 -9.54 12.70 -8.16
CA ILE A 33 -8.59 12.98 -7.07
C ILE A 33 -7.17 13.14 -7.65
N ALA A 34 -6.74 12.21 -8.51
CA ALA A 34 -5.43 12.26 -9.15
C ALA A 34 -5.21 13.56 -9.92
N LEU A 35 -6.11 13.87 -10.87
CA LEU A 35 -5.98 15.05 -11.73
C LEU A 35 -6.09 16.36 -10.94
N ALA A 36 -6.95 16.42 -9.92
CA ALA A 36 -7.03 17.57 -9.01
C ALA A 36 -5.70 17.82 -8.29
N THR A 37 -5.07 16.76 -7.78
CA THR A 37 -3.77 16.84 -7.09
C THR A 37 -2.66 17.28 -8.04
N ILE A 38 -2.62 16.72 -9.27
CA ILE A 38 -1.61 17.06 -10.27
C ILE A 38 -1.76 18.53 -10.68
N LYS A 39 -2.98 19.01 -10.88
CA LYS A 39 -3.25 20.39 -11.24
C LYS A 39 -2.80 21.41 -10.18
N ALA A 40 -2.79 21.03 -8.90
CA ALA A 40 -2.53 21.96 -7.80
C ALA A 40 -1.03 22.28 -7.56
N ILE A 41 -0.07 21.46 -8.06
CA ILE A 41 1.33 21.51 -7.59
C ILE A 41 2.27 22.29 -8.52
N GLY A 42 1.94 22.45 -9.81
CA GLY A 42 2.71 23.31 -10.74
C GLY A 42 3.28 22.58 -11.96
N THR A 43 4.02 23.31 -12.80
CA THR A 43 4.32 22.98 -14.21
C THR A 43 5.75 22.47 -14.49
N SER A 44 6.70 22.56 -13.56
CA SER A 44 8.04 22.00 -13.81
C SER A 44 8.02 20.46 -13.78
N ARG A 45 8.86 19.81 -14.57
CA ARG A 45 8.99 18.34 -14.62
C ARG A 45 9.14 17.72 -13.24
N GLN A 46 9.93 18.35 -12.38
CA GLN A 46 10.14 17.91 -10.99
C GLN A 46 8.87 18.01 -10.16
N LYS A 47 8.12 19.11 -10.26
CA LYS A 47 6.86 19.32 -9.53
C LYS A 47 5.76 18.39 -10.03
N VAL A 48 5.68 18.14 -11.33
CA VAL A 48 4.74 17.17 -11.90
C VAL A 48 5.07 15.76 -11.41
N MET A 49 6.34 15.35 -11.35
CA MET A 49 6.70 14.08 -10.72
C MET A 49 6.24 14.00 -9.26
N LEU A 50 6.47 15.07 -8.47
CA LEU A 50 6.01 15.11 -7.09
C LEU A 50 4.49 14.99 -6.98
N SER A 51 3.75 15.69 -7.83
CA SER A 51 2.28 15.63 -7.83
C SER A 51 1.75 14.23 -8.18
N PHE A 52 2.39 13.56 -9.15
CA PHE A 52 2.10 12.16 -9.46
C PHE A 52 2.39 11.26 -8.24
N MET A 53 3.53 11.44 -7.59
CA MET A 53 3.91 10.64 -6.44
C MET A 53 2.96 10.84 -5.25
N ILE A 54 2.56 12.08 -4.98
CA ILE A 54 1.59 12.38 -3.91
C ILE A 54 0.22 11.78 -4.24
N ALA A 55 -0.28 12.01 -5.46
CA ALA A 55 -1.58 11.47 -5.90
C ALA A 55 -1.60 9.93 -5.87
N THR A 56 -0.58 9.31 -6.45
CA THR A 56 -0.45 7.85 -6.49
C THR A 56 -0.28 7.27 -5.09
N GLY A 57 0.59 7.85 -4.28
CA GLY A 57 0.81 7.41 -2.90
C GLY A 57 -0.46 7.51 -2.06
N PHE A 58 -1.18 8.63 -2.14
CA PHE A 58 -2.44 8.81 -1.42
C PHE A 58 -3.53 7.82 -1.86
N LEU A 59 -3.70 7.63 -3.17
CA LEU A 59 -4.69 6.68 -3.69
C LEU A 59 -4.33 5.25 -3.31
N SER A 60 -3.05 4.89 -3.33
CA SER A 60 -2.58 3.56 -2.97
C SER A 60 -2.76 3.21 -1.49
N MET A 61 -3.01 4.18 -0.62
CA MET A 61 -3.42 3.92 0.76
C MET A 61 -4.81 3.29 0.87
N TRP A 62 -5.65 3.45 -0.15
CA TRP A 62 -7.07 3.05 -0.13
C TRP A 62 -7.43 2.04 -1.21
N THR A 63 -6.58 1.92 -2.24
CA THR A 63 -6.75 1.00 -3.38
C THR A 63 -5.51 0.13 -3.54
N SER A 64 -5.57 -0.93 -4.35
CA SER A 64 -4.37 -1.76 -4.57
C SER A 64 -3.28 -0.97 -5.31
N ASN A 65 -2.01 -1.21 -4.96
CA ASN A 65 -0.85 -0.58 -5.61
C ASN A 65 -0.89 -0.77 -7.14
N ASN A 66 -1.30 -1.95 -7.59
CA ASN A 66 -1.37 -2.28 -9.01
C ASN A 66 -2.47 -1.48 -9.73
N SER A 67 -3.70 -1.46 -9.18
CA SER A 67 -4.81 -0.67 -9.74
C SER A 67 -4.47 0.81 -9.80
N THR A 68 -3.86 1.35 -8.74
CA THR A 68 -3.42 2.75 -8.70
C THR A 68 -2.39 3.04 -9.79
N THR A 69 -1.41 2.15 -9.98
CA THR A 69 -0.38 2.31 -11.02
C THR A 69 -0.98 2.25 -12.41
N LEU A 70 -1.82 1.25 -12.70
CA LEU A 70 -2.48 1.11 -14.01
C LEU A 70 -3.35 2.31 -14.37
N MET A 71 -3.93 2.96 -13.38
CA MET A 71 -4.72 4.17 -13.56
C MET A 71 -3.85 5.40 -13.85
N MET A 72 -2.75 5.57 -13.11
CA MET A 72 -1.86 6.73 -13.26
C MET A 72 -0.99 6.65 -14.51
N LEU A 73 -0.73 5.43 -15.00
CA LEU A 73 0.12 5.17 -16.15
C LEU A 73 -0.34 5.87 -17.44
N PRO A 74 -1.62 5.78 -17.88
CA PRO A 74 -2.08 6.49 -19.08
C PRO A 74 -1.93 8.01 -18.98
N ILE A 75 -2.17 8.59 -17.80
CA ILE A 75 -2.02 10.04 -17.57
C ILE A 75 -0.54 10.44 -17.73
N GLY A 76 0.36 9.67 -17.13
CA GLY A 76 1.80 9.90 -17.27
C GLY A 76 2.29 9.73 -18.72
N LEU A 77 1.77 8.74 -19.45
CA LEU A 77 2.09 8.52 -20.86
C LEU A 77 1.58 9.64 -21.77
N ALA A 78 0.39 10.19 -21.51
CA ALA A 78 -0.16 11.32 -22.25
C ALA A 78 0.76 12.55 -22.12
N ILE A 79 1.25 12.86 -20.92
CA ILE A 79 2.19 13.96 -20.68
C ILE A 79 3.52 13.74 -21.42
N ILE A 80 4.09 12.53 -21.35
CA ILE A 80 5.33 12.19 -22.05
C ILE A 80 5.16 12.31 -23.57
N SER A 81 4.04 11.83 -24.10
CA SER A 81 3.77 11.90 -25.54
C SER A 81 3.66 13.33 -26.03
N ARG A 82 2.96 14.17 -25.29
CA ARG A 82 2.81 15.59 -25.62
C ARG A 82 4.13 16.36 -25.59
N GLU A 83 4.92 16.16 -24.56
CA GLU A 83 6.26 16.75 -24.48
C GLU A 83 7.12 16.37 -25.71
N LYS A 84 7.03 15.09 -26.13
CA LYS A 84 7.74 14.60 -27.31
C LYS A 84 7.22 15.24 -28.61
N GLU A 85 5.91 15.40 -28.76
CA GLU A 85 5.28 16.09 -29.90
C GLU A 85 5.71 17.56 -30.02
N LEU A 86 5.93 18.22 -28.88
CA LEU A 86 6.45 19.60 -28.82
C LEU A 86 7.96 19.69 -29.01
N GLY A 87 8.64 18.57 -29.32
CA GLY A 87 10.07 18.53 -29.61
C GLY A 87 10.97 18.47 -28.37
N ALA A 88 10.41 18.28 -27.17
CA ALA A 88 11.20 18.19 -25.96
C ALA A 88 11.92 16.84 -25.83
N ASP A 89 13.14 16.85 -25.30
CA ASP A 89 13.83 15.61 -24.90
C ASP A 89 13.20 15.05 -23.62
N VAL A 90 12.59 13.88 -23.76
CA VAL A 90 11.94 13.13 -22.67
C VAL A 90 12.74 11.92 -22.21
N SER A 91 13.96 11.71 -22.74
CA SER A 91 14.77 10.51 -22.50
C SER A 91 15.08 10.25 -21.02
N ARG A 92 15.23 11.31 -20.24
CA ARG A 92 15.46 11.26 -18.78
C ARG A 92 14.17 11.34 -17.98
N PHE A 93 13.22 12.15 -18.46
CA PHE A 93 11.95 12.39 -17.76
C PHE A 93 10.99 11.19 -17.81
N ALA A 94 10.88 10.54 -18.99
CA ALA A 94 9.94 9.44 -19.17
C ALA A 94 10.22 8.25 -18.22
N PRO A 95 11.43 7.67 -18.15
CA PRO A 95 11.70 6.59 -17.21
C PRO A 95 11.56 7.04 -15.75
N ALA A 96 11.95 8.28 -15.41
CA ALA A 96 11.81 8.83 -14.06
C ALA A 96 10.35 8.93 -13.63
N LEU A 97 9.45 9.43 -14.49
CA LEU A 97 8.02 9.55 -14.20
C LEU A 97 7.36 8.16 -14.07
N MET A 98 7.73 7.20 -14.92
CA MET A 98 7.21 5.83 -14.82
C MET A 98 7.59 5.19 -13.47
N LEU A 99 8.86 5.29 -13.09
CA LEU A 99 9.31 4.78 -11.79
C LEU A 99 8.70 5.57 -10.61
N ALA A 100 8.52 6.88 -10.74
CA ALA A 100 7.85 7.70 -9.73
C ALA A 100 6.42 7.19 -9.44
N ILE A 101 5.66 6.83 -10.48
CA ILE A 101 4.32 6.24 -10.35
C ILE A 101 4.41 4.89 -9.62
N ALA A 102 5.26 3.95 -10.09
CA ALA A 102 5.34 2.61 -9.51
C ALA A 102 5.80 2.64 -8.05
N TYR A 103 6.86 3.39 -7.78
CA TYR A 103 7.46 3.45 -6.44
C TYR A 103 6.56 4.16 -5.43
N SER A 104 5.88 5.23 -5.84
CA SER A 104 4.93 5.90 -4.95
C SER A 104 3.68 5.07 -4.65
N ALA A 105 3.25 4.20 -5.57
CA ALA A 105 2.20 3.24 -5.29
C ALA A 105 2.62 2.25 -4.19
N SER A 106 3.82 1.68 -4.30
CA SER A 106 4.36 0.75 -3.29
C SER A 106 4.60 1.43 -1.95
N ILE A 107 5.20 2.62 -1.94
CA ILE A 107 5.44 3.42 -0.72
C ILE A 107 4.11 3.81 -0.07
N GLY A 108 3.17 4.37 -0.84
CA GLY A 108 1.88 4.83 -0.34
C GLY A 108 1.04 3.71 0.28
N GLY A 109 1.05 2.52 -0.34
CA GLY A 109 0.34 1.34 0.18
C GLY A 109 0.74 0.96 1.61
N THR A 110 1.96 1.26 2.06
CA THR A 110 2.38 1.00 3.45
C THR A 110 1.71 1.93 4.46
N GLY A 111 1.18 3.08 4.01
CA GLY A 111 0.65 4.13 4.87
C GLY A 111 -0.58 3.74 5.68
N THR A 112 -1.41 2.83 5.18
CA THR A 112 -2.60 2.34 5.91
C THR A 112 -2.59 0.82 6.01
N LEU A 113 -3.39 0.30 6.95
CA LEU A 113 -3.49 -1.14 7.16
C LEU A 113 -4.04 -1.89 5.93
N VAL A 114 -4.90 -1.26 5.16
CA VAL A 114 -5.57 -1.86 3.99
C VAL A 114 -4.90 -1.55 2.66
N GLY A 115 -3.90 -0.66 2.63
CA GLY A 115 -3.25 -0.21 1.40
C GLY A 115 -2.39 -1.29 0.74
N THR A 116 -1.78 -2.18 1.52
CA THR A 116 -1.01 -3.31 0.98
C THR A 116 -1.19 -4.58 1.81
N PRO A 117 -1.30 -5.76 1.18
CA PRO A 117 -1.53 -7.03 1.88
C PRO A 117 -0.52 -7.40 2.96
N PRO A 118 0.79 -7.14 2.83
CA PRO A 118 1.77 -7.37 3.91
C PRO A 118 1.36 -6.83 5.26
N ASN A 119 0.75 -5.64 5.31
CA ASN A 119 0.31 -5.02 6.56
C ASN A 119 -0.75 -5.88 7.29
N LEU A 120 -1.68 -6.46 6.53
CA LEU A 120 -2.72 -7.34 7.08
C LEU A 120 -2.18 -8.72 7.45
N VAL A 121 -1.19 -9.23 6.69
CA VAL A 121 -0.46 -10.46 7.06
C VAL A 121 0.23 -10.26 8.39
N PHE A 122 0.87 -9.12 8.62
CA PHE A 122 1.49 -8.81 9.91
C PHE A 122 0.46 -8.85 11.04
N VAL A 123 -0.65 -8.11 10.92
CA VAL A 123 -1.66 -8.07 11.99
C VAL A 123 -2.23 -9.46 12.27
N SER A 124 -2.52 -10.22 11.21
CA SER A 124 -3.07 -11.57 11.36
C SER A 124 -2.09 -12.54 12.02
N THR A 125 -0.81 -12.49 11.61
CA THR A 125 0.25 -13.32 12.20
C THR A 125 0.52 -12.94 13.67
N ALA A 126 0.54 -11.65 13.97
CA ALA A 126 0.73 -11.15 15.33
C ALA A 126 -0.39 -11.62 16.27
N GLN A 127 -1.64 -11.51 15.83
CA GLN A 127 -2.80 -11.99 16.62
C GLN A 127 -2.77 -13.51 16.86
N GLU A 128 -2.33 -14.29 15.89
CA GLU A 128 -2.25 -15.76 16.00
C GLU A 128 -1.10 -16.21 16.91
N LEU A 129 0.09 -15.63 16.71
CA LEU A 129 1.30 -16.09 17.39
C LEU A 129 1.55 -15.41 18.73
N LEU A 130 1.08 -14.18 18.92
CA LEU A 130 1.40 -13.31 20.06
C LEU A 130 0.13 -12.80 20.76
N PRO A 131 -0.69 -13.67 21.33
CA PRO A 131 -2.02 -13.30 21.86
C PRO A 131 -1.97 -12.31 23.04
N GLY A 132 -0.81 -12.10 23.67
CA GLY A 132 -0.59 -11.13 24.74
C GLY A 132 -0.07 -9.76 24.26
N SER A 133 0.24 -9.62 22.97
CA SER A 133 0.78 -8.38 22.42
C SER A 133 -0.30 -7.34 22.16
N PRO A 134 0.06 -6.05 22.12
CA PRO A 134 -0.86 -4.97 21.75
C PRO A 134 -1.56 -5.24 20.42
N ASN A 135 -2.88 -5.02 20.40
CA ASN A 135 -3.66 -5.24 19.19
C ASN A 135 -3.45 -4.08 18.22
N ILE A 136 -2.75 -4.34 17.11
CA ILE A 136 -2.55 -3.35 16.05
C ILE A 136 -3.83 -3.23 15.23
N VAL A 137 -4.56 -2.17 15.47
CA VAL A 137 -5.75 -1.76 14.73
C VAL A 137 -5.39 -0.70 13.68
N PHE A 138 -6.35 -0.31 12.85
CA PHE A 138 -6.13 0.65 11.77
C PHE A 138 -5.41 1.94 12.24
N THR A 139 -5.84 2.52 13.36
CA THR A 139 -5.26 3.76 13.93
C THR A 139 -3.85 3.56 14.45
N GLU A 140 -3.54 2.41 15.05
CA GLU A 140 -2.18 2.11 15.50
C GLU A 140 -1.23 1.95 14.31
N TRP A 141 -1.69 1.32 13.22
CA TRP A 141 -0.89 1.23 12.01
C TRP A 141 -0.62 2.60 11.38
N LEU A 142 -1.56 3.55 11.41
CA LEU A 142 -1.33 4.92 10.91
C LEU A 142 -0.15 5.60 11.58
N LYS A 143 0.07 5.37 12.89
CA LYS A 143 1.22 5.92 13.63
C LYS A 143 2.56 5.40 13.12
N ILE A 144 2.55 4.27 12.42
CA ILE A 144 3.71 3.61 11.84
C ILE A 144 3.85 3.96 10.35
N GLY A 145 2.82 3.70 9.57
CA GLY A 145 2.85 3.80 8.11
C GLY A 145 2.92 5.24 7.60
N ILE A 146 2.15 6.16 8.21
CA ILE A 146 2.13 7.56 7.76
C ILE A 146 3.48 8.25 7.95
N PRO A 147 4.18 8.16 9.10
CA PRO A 147 5.54 8.68 9.23
C PRO A 147 6.51 8.14 8.19
N PHE A 148 6.46 6.84 7.90
CA PHE A 148 7.30 6.24 6.87
C PHE A 148 7.02 6.85 5.49
N VAL A 149 5.75 6.96 5.08
CA VAL A 149 5.37 7.57 3.79
C VAL A 149 5.79 9.03 3.71
N ILE A 150 5.55 9.82 4.75
CA ILE A 150 5.91 11.26 4.79
C ILE A 150 7.43 11.47 4.64
N VAL A 151 8.24 10.57 5.20
CA VAL A 151 9.71 10.67 5.11
C VAL A 151 10.21 10.08 3.80
N PHE A 152 9.78 8.87 3.45
CA PHE A 152 10.39 8.11 2.36
C PHE A 152 9.92 8.56 0.97
N LEU A 153 8.67 9.01 0.81
CA LEU A 153 8.16 9.44 -0.50
C LEU A 153 8.89 10.71 -1.03
N PRO A 154 9.12 11.78 -0.25
CA PRO A 154 9.94 12.89 -0.69
C PRO A 154 11.40 12.52 -0.94
N MET A 155 11.96 11.60 -0.14
CA MET A 155 13.33 11.11 -0.36
C MET A 155 13.45 10.35 -1.68
N ALA A 156 12.48 9.50 -1.99
CA ALA A 156 12.40 8.79 -3.27
C ALA A 156 12.23 9.76 -4.45
N TRP A 157 11.45 10.82 -4.29
CA TRP A 157 11.31 11.88 -5.29
C TRP A 157 12.65 12.60 -5.56
N ILE A 158 13.33 13.06 -4.51
CA ILE A 158 14.64 13.71 -4.64
C ILE A 158 15.67 12.77 -5.27
N TYR A 159 15.66 11.51 -4.85
CA TYR A 159 16.55 10.47 -5.39
C TYR A 159 16.33 10.28 -6.89
N LEU A 160 15.08 10.10 -7.35
CA LEU A 160 14.77 9.89 -8.77
C LEU A 160 15.15 11.11 -9.63
N ILE A 161 14.88 12.33 -9.15
CA ILE A 161 15.29 13.56 -9.84
C ILE A 161 16.79 13.60 -10.03
N LYS A 162 17.57 13.32 -8.99
CA LYS A 162 19.03 13.35 -9.05
C LYS A 162 19.58 12.21 -9.89
N PHE A 163 19.03 11.00 -9.75
CA PHE A 163 19.48 9.82 -10.48
C PHE A 163 19.30 9.95 -11.99
N PHE A 164 18.17 10.45 -12.45
CA PHE A 164 17.89 10.66 -13.87
C PHE A 164 18.33 12.04 -14.39
N GLY A 165 18.69 12.97 -13.51
CA GLY A 165 19.03 14.34 -13.89
C GLY A 165 17.85 15.10 -14.47
N VAL A 166 16.65 14.94 -13.88
CA VAL A 166 15.42 15.57 -14.37
C VAL A 166 15.46 17.06 -14.13
N GLN A 167 15.37 17.85 -15.21
CA GLN A 167 15.40 19.32 -15.19
C GLN A 167 14.43 19.90 -16.21
N GLY A 168 14.16 21.18 -16.10
CA GLY A 168 13.35 21.98 -17.03
C GLY A 168 11.86 22.00 -16.72
N ASP A 169 11.17 22.86 -17.45
CA ASP A 169 9.72 23.03 -17.37
C ASP A 169 9.05 22.17 -18.43
N LEU A 170 7.80 21.80 -18.16
CA LEU A 170 6.95 21.07 -19.07
C LEU A 170 6.30 22.08 -20.05
N GLN A 171 6.41 21.78 -21.34
CA GLN A 171 5.75 22.58 -22.39
C GLN A 171 4.34 22.02 -22.66
N GLY A 172 3.31 22.82 -22.47
CA GLY A 172 1.92 22.44 -22.78
C GLY A 172 1.26 21.40 -21.88
N SER A 173 1.90 20.95 -20.83
CA SER A 173 1.34 19.91 -19.93
C SER A 173 0.24 20.43 -19.00
N SER A 174 0.27 21.70 -18.62
CA SER A 174 -0.83 22.34 -17.87
C SER A 174 -2.15 22.32 -18.65
N GLU A 175 -2.07 22.43 -19.97
CA GLU A 175 -3.22 22.38 -20.86
C GLU A 175 -3.82 20.97 -20.89
N ILE A 176 -2.99 19.92 -21.05
CA ILE A 176 -3.48 18.53 -21.05
C ILE A 176 -4.10 18.16 -19.71
N ILE A 177 -3.43 18.48 -18.60
CA ILE A 177 -3.98 18.21 -17.27
C ILE A 177 -5.30 18.97 -17.07
N ALA A 178 -5.40 20.21 -17.58
CA ALA A 178 -6.61 20.98 -17.52
C ALA A 178 -7.72 20.40 -18.43
N GLU A 179 -7.37 19.95 -19.65
CA GLU A 179 -8.26 19.28 -20.59
C GLU A 179 -8.76 17.95 -20.04
N GLU A 180 -7.86 17.09 -19.54
CA GLU A 180 -8.22 15.83 -18.89
C GLU A 180 -9.11 16.05 -17.66
N TYR A 181 -8.80 17.05 -16.84
CA TYR A 181 -9.65 17.41 -15.71
C TYR A 181 -11.02 17.95 -16.16
N ALA A 182 -11.04 18.76 -17.21
CA ALA A 182 -12.27 19.32 -17.78
C ALA A 182 -13.12 18.22 -18.44
N SER A 183 -12.51 17.22 -19.08
CA SER A 183 -13.20 16.07 -19.70
C SER A 183 -14.01 15.25 -18.69
N LEU A 184 -13.61 15.25 -17.41
CA LEU A 184 -14.39 14.63 -16.34
C LEU A 184 -15.72 15.34 -16.05
N GLY A 185 -15.88 16.58 -16.55
CA GLY A 185 -17.06 17.37 -16.29
C GLY A 185 -17.31 17.67 -14.81
N ARG A 186 -18.57 18.02 -14.49
CA ARG A 186 -18.97 18.22 -13.08
C ARG A 186 -18.97 16.90 -12.32
N ILE A 187 -18.65 16.97 -11.01
CA ILE A 187 -18.70 15.81 -10.14
C ILE A 187 -20.09 15.16 -10.17
N SER A 188 -20.16 13.91 -10.57
CA SER A 188 -21.39 13.16 -10.73
C SER A 188 -22.04 12.80 -9.38
N SER A 189 -23.32 12.44 -9.40
CA SER A 189 -24.02 11.95 -8.20
C SER A 189 -23.37 10.70 -7.64
N ALA A 190 -22.88 9.79 -8.50
CA ALA A 190 -22.17 8.57 -8.09
C ALA A 190 -20.85 8.91 -7.40
N GLU A 191 -20.01 9.76 -8.00
CA GLU A 191 -18.74 10.20 -7.40
C GLU A 191 -18.96 10.83 -6.01
N LYS A 192 -19.97 11.70 -5.85
CA LYS A 192 -20.29 12.31 -4.55
C LYS A 192 -20.66 11.28 -3.52
N LYS A 193 -21.55 10.32 -3.85
CA LYS A 193 -22.00 9.28 -2.94
C LYS A 193 -20.83 8.37 -2.52
N VAL A 194 -19.99 7.95 -3.48
CA VAL A 194 -18.79 7.16 -3.17
C VAL A 194 -17.85 7.96 -2.28
N LEU A 195 -17.61 9.24 -2.57
CA LEU A 195 -16.77 10.10 -1.73
C LEU A 195 -17.30 10.18 -0.28
N TYR A 196 -18.62 10.36 -0.09
CA TYR A 196 -19.21 10.37 1.24
C TYR A 196 -19.03 9.03 1.95
N VAL A 197 -19.24 7.90 1.27
CA VAL A 197 -19.05 6.57 1.86
C VAL A 197 -17.57 6.36 2.23
N VAL A 198 -16.63 6.77 1.39
CA VAL A 198 -15.19 6.67 1.66
C VAL A 198 -14.78 7.54 2.84
N ILE A 199 -15.31 8.76 2.96
CA ILE A 199 -15.06 9.62 4.13
C ILE A 199 -15.62 8.96 5.39
N LEU A 200 -16.87 8.46 5.36
CA LEU A 200 -17.47 7.77 6.51
C LEU A 200 -16.73 6.48 6.87
N TYR A 201 -16.22 5.76 5.88
CA TYR A 201 -15.39 4.59 6.06
C TYR A 201 -14.07 4.93 6.78
N ALA A 202 -13.37 5.98 6.34
CA ALA A 202 -12.16 6.46 6.99
C ALA A 202 -12.42 6.95 8.43
N LEU A 203 -13.47 7.76 8.62
CA LEU A 203 -13.87 8.22 9.96
C LEU A 203 -14.33 7.06 10.84
N GLY A 204 -15.01 6.07 10.26
CA GLY A 204 -15.41 4.86 10.95
C GLY A 204 -14.24 4.09 11.53
N PHE A 205 -13.12 4.01 10.82
CA PHE A 205 -11.87 3.43 11.33
C PHE A 205 -11.21 4.32 12.39
N ILE A 206 -11.02 5.61 12.08
CA ILE A 206 -10.28 6.54 12.95
C ILE A 206 -10.97 6.67 14.32
N PHE A 207 -12.28 6.77 14.32
CA PHE A 207 -13.09 6.96 15.54
C PHE A 207 -13.78 5.67 16.01
N ARG A 208 -13.31 4.49 15.57
CA ARG A 208 -13.96 3.21 15.90
C ARG A 208 -14.14 3.00 17.39
N GLU A 209 -13.14 3.27 18.19
CA GLU A 209 -13.21 3.09 19.64
C GLU A 209 -14.24 4.03 20.30
N GLN A 210 -14.26 5.29 19.88
CA GLN A 210 -15.13 6.30 20.42
C GLN A 210 -16.61 5.97 20.14
N TRP A 211 -16.97 5.76 18.86
CA TRP A 211 -18.36 5.51 18.51
C TRP A 211 -18.84 4.13 18.96
N SER A 212 -18.00 3.11 18.96
CA SER A 212 -18.40 1.77 19.43
C SER A 212 -18.58 1.72 20.94
N THR A 213 -17.81 2.50 21.69
CA THR A 213 -17.97 2.68 23.14
C THR A 213 -19.26 3.44 23.42
N PHE A 214 -19.52 4.54 22.69
CA PHE A 214 -20.74 5.33 22.84
C PHE A 214 -22.01 4.50 22.58
N LEU A 215 -21.98 3.60 21.60
CA LEU A 215 -23.10 2.70 21.28
C LEU A 215 -23.16 1.43 22.17
N GLY A 216 -22.21 1.24 23.08
CA GLY A 216 -22.16 0.05 23.95
C GLY A 216 -21.78 -1.25 23.23
N VAL A 217 -21.19 -1.18 22.02
CA VAL A 217 -20.86 -2.34 21.16
C VAL A 217 -19.36 -2.56 20.97
N LYS A 218 -18.50 -1.94 21.78
CA LYS A 218 -17.03 -1.98 21.65
C LYS A 218 -16.47 -3.41 21.50
N GLY A 219 -17.00 -4.39 22.22
CA GLY A 219 -16.54 -5.78 22.18
C GLY A 219 -16.87 -6.53 20.89
N PHE A 220 -17.88 -6.07 20.14
CA PHE A 220 -18.38 -6.74 18.92
C PHE A 220 -17.85 -6.12 17.63
N VAL A 221 -17.47 -4.85 17.66
CA VAL A 221 -17.04 -4.12 16.46
C VAL A 221 -15.55 -4.26 16.23
N LYS A 222 -15.20 -4.80 15.06
CA LYS A 222 -13.82 -4.87 14.55
C LYS A 222 -13.66 -3.97 13.32
N ASP A 223 -12.43 -3.76 12.85
CA ASP A 223 -12.17 -3.03 11.60
C ASP A 223 -12.91 -3.68 10.41
N SER A 224 -13.01 -5.01 10.36
CA SER A 224 -13.79 -5.72 9.35
C SER A 224 -15.28 -5.32 9.33
N THR A 225 -15.86 -5.01 10.48
CA THR A 225 -17.25 -4.52 10.57
C THR A 225 -17.42 -3.21 9.83
N VAL A 226 -16.50 -2.26 10.03
CA VAL A 226 -16.51 -0.96 9.32
C VAL A 226 -16.41 -1.16 7.81
N ALA A 227 -15.48 -2.03 7.36
CA ALA A 227 -15.27 -2.31 5.95
C ALA A 227 -16.49 -2.95 5.28
N PHE A 228 -17.12 -3.92 5.93
CA PHE A 228 -18.30 -4.58 5.39
C PHE A 228 -19.54 -3.69 5.40
N VAL A 229 -19.73 -2.87 6.43
CA VAL A 229 -20.83 -1.87 6.44
C VAL A 229 -20.68 -0.91 5.26
N ALA A 230 -19.48 -0.39 5.01
CA ALA A 230 -19.24 0.46 3.86
C ALA A 230 -19.52 -0.27 2.54
N ALA A 231 -19.08 -1.53 2.40
CA ALA A 231 -19.37 -2.36 1.22
C ALA A 231 -20.87 -2.55 1.01
N ILE A 232 -21.62 -2.93 2.04
CA ILE A 232 -23.09 -3.10 2.00
C ILE A 232 -23.78 -1.81 1.54
N VAL A 233 -23.35 -0.66 2.06
CA VAL A 233 -23.88 0.64 1.66
C VAL A 233 -23.61 0.89 0.17
N LEU A 234 -22.41 0.58 -0.34
CA LEU A 234 -22.06 0.74 -1.77
C LEU A 234 -22.87 -0.17 -2.69
N PHE A 235 -23.15 -1.41 -2.27
CA PHE A 235 -24.04 -2.32 -3.00
C PHE A 235 -25.51 -1.88 -2.96
N SER A 236 -25.91 -1.11 -1.96
CA SER A 236 -27.31 -0.72 -1.75
C SER A 236 -27.66 0.62 -2.42
N LEU A 237 -26.72 1.58 -2.45
CA LEU A 237 -26.99 2.92 -2.94
C LEU A 237 -27.03 2.97 -4.48
N PRO A 238 -28.05 3.65 -5.08
CA PRO A 238 -28.13 3.82 -6.51
C PRO A 238 -27.07 4.81 -7.02
N SER A 239 -26.43 4.48 -8.15
CA SER A 239 -25.43 5.36 -8.81
C SER A 239 -26.07 6.57 -9.52
N GLY A 240 -27.33 6.44 -9.89
CA GLY A 240 -28.03 7.38 -10.79
C GLY A 240 -27.78 7.09 -12.26
N LYS A 241 -27.11 6.00 -12.60
CA LYS A 241 -26.97 5.44 -13.95
C LYS A 241 -28.02 4.35 -14.17
N ILE A 242 -28.43 4.18 -15.42
CA ILE A 242 -29.37 3.14 -15.85
C ILE A 242 -28.57 2.17 -16.72
N ASP A 243 -28.77 0.87 -16.56
CA ASP A 243 -28.13 -0.16 -17.39
C ASP A 243 -28.87 -0.35 -18.74
N GLU A 244 -28.37 -1.25 -19.58
CA GLU A 244 -28.95 -1.59 -20.90
C GLU A 244 -30.36 -2.16 -20.80
N ASN A 245 -30.76 -2.67 -19.64
CA ASN A 245 -32.09 -3.24 -19.37
C ASN A 245 -33.07 -2.22 -18.78
N GLY A 246 -32.63 -0.99 -18.56
CA GLY A 246 -33.47 0.07 -17.92
C GLY A 246 -33.46 0.01 -16.40
N GLU A 247 -32.62 -0.81 -15.76
CA GLU A 247 -32.54 -0.92 -14.30
C GLU A 247 -31.55 0.09 -13.71
N THR A 248 -31.86 0.57 -12.51
CA THR A 248 -30.97 1.52 -11.82
C THR A 248 -29.70 0.80 -11.30
N MET A 249 -28.56 1.16 -11.84
CA MET A 249 -27.27 0.63 -11.39
C MET A 249 -26.95 1.08 -9.95
N ARG A 250 -26.32 0.22 -9.19
CA ARG A 250 -25.77 0.52 -7.85
C ARG A 250 -24.38 1.15 -7.96
N LEU A 251 -23.88 1.75 -6.86
CA LEU A 251 -22.51 2.28 -6.80
C LEU A 251 -21.45 1.19 -6.97
N LEU A 252 -21.77 -0.01 -6.49
CA LEU A 252 -21.04 -1.24 -6.72
C LEU A 252 -22.04 -2.35 -7.06
N ASN A 253 -21.81 -3.09 -8.13
CA ASN A 253 -22.59 -4.27 -8.51
C ASN A 253 -21.72 -5.53 -8.42
N TRP A 254 -22.34 -6.69 -8.55
CA TRP A 254 -21.61 -7.97 -8.45
C TRP A 254 -20.63 -8.18 -9.62
N ASN A 255 -20.92 -7.65 -10.80
CA ASN A 255 -20.02 -7.76 -11.94
C ASN A 255 -18.71 -7.00 -11.73
N ASP A 256 -18.76 -5.85 -11.05
CA ASP A 256 -17.57 -5.13 -10.64
C ASP A 256 -16.87 -5.84 -9.46
N ALA A 257 -17.65 -6.29 -8.48
CA ALA A 257 -17.14 -6.93 -7.26
C ALA A 257 -16.38 -8.24 -7.52
N LYS A 258 -16.79 -9.02 -8.53
CA LYS A 258 -16.07 -10.27 -8.88
C LYS A 258 -14.66 -10.04 -9.41
N GLU A 259 -14.34 -8.83 -9.86
CA GLU A 259 -13.01 -8.45 -10.39
C GLU A 259 -12.00 -8.07 -9.30
N ILE A 260 -12.41 -8.01 -8.02
CA ILE A 260 -11.46 -7.77 -6.93
C ILE A 260 -10.42 -8.91 -6.87
N PRO A 261 -9.23 -8.64 -6.32
CA PRO A 261 -8.17 -9.65 -6.28
C PRO A 261 -8.42 -10.70 -5.18
N TRP A 262 -9.36 -11.62 -5.41
CA TRP A 262 -9.73 -12.71 -4.50
C TRP A 262 -8.53 -13.56 -4.05
N GLY A 263 -7.52 -13.72 -4.93
CA GLY A 263 -6.30 -14.44 -4.61
C GLY A 263 -5.55 -13.88 -3.40
N ILE A 264 -5.66 -12.58 -3.12
CA ILE A 264 -5.04 -11.97 -1.94
C ILE A 264 -5.74 -12.42 -0.65
N ALA A 265 -7.07 -12.52 -0.65
CA ALA A 265 -7.81 -13.05 0.49
C ALA A 265 -7.43 -14.52 0.77
N MET A 266 -7.27 -15.32 -0.30
CA MET A 266 -6.79 -16.70 -0.22
C MET A 266 -5.36 -16.77 0.34
N LEU A 267 -4.49 -15.87 -0.10
CA LEU A 267 -3.10 -15.83 0.35
C LEU A 267 -2.98 -15.44 1.84
N ILE A 268 -3.80 -14.50 2.32
CA ILE A 268 -3.83 -14.13 3.74
C ILE A 268 -4.38 -15.29 4.58
N GLY A 269 -5.45 -15.95 4.16
CA GLY A 269 -5.97 -17.14 4.84
C GLY A 269 -4.95 -18.27 4.90
N GLY A 270 -4.22 -18.51 3.81
CA GLY A 270 -3.10 -19.46 3.75
C GLY A 270 -1.94 -19.08 4.68
N GLY A 271 -1.57 -17.79 4.73
CA GLY A 271 -0.55 -17.27 5.65
C GLY A 271 -0.93 -17.46 7.11
N LEU A 272 -2.21 -17.23 7.47
CA LEU A 272 -2.73 -17.54 8.81
C LEU A 272 -2.67 -19.04 9.14
N ALA A 273 -2.98 -19.90 8.17
CA ALA A 273 -2.87 -21.35 8.37
C ALA A 273 -1.42 -21.78 8.62
N ILE A 274 -0.46 -21.18 7.89
CA ILE A 274 0.98 -21.38 8.13
C ILE A 274 1.35 -20.92 9.54
N ALA A 275 0.97 -19.70 9.95
CA ALA A 275 1.25 -19.19 11.29
C ALA A 275 0.66 -20.08 12.39
N SER A 276 -0.58 -20.53 12.22
CA SER A 276 -1.21 -21.49 13.14
C SER A 276 -0.46 -22.82 13.20
N SER A 277 0.06 -23.29 12.06
CA SER A 277 0.90 -24.51 12.03
C SER A 277 2.22 -24.33 12.75
N PHE A 278 2.89 -23.21 12.59
CA PHE A 278 4.12 -22.87 13.35
C PHE A 278 3.89 -22.91 14.87
N LYS A 279 2.73 -22.37 15.31
CA LYS A 279 2.33 -22.38 16.72
C LYS A 279 2.05 -23.79 17.22
N SER A 280 1.21 -24.55 16.50
CA SER A 280 0.76 -25.88 16.94
C SER A 280 1.84 -26.94 16.91
N THR A 281 2.85 -26.80 16.05
CA THR A 281 4.01 -27.71 15.98
C THR A 281 5.13 -27.33 16.94
N GLY A 282 5.05 -26.18 17.61
CA GLY A 282 6.15 -25.67 18.46
C GLY A 282 7.33 -25.10 17.66
N LEU A 283 7.20 -24.95 16.33
CA LEU A 283 8.30 -24.47 15.48
C LEU A 283 8.75 -23.05 15.84
N VAL A 284 7.83 -22.18 16.28
CA VAL A 284 8.16 -20.83 16.79
C VAL A 284 9.12 -20.90 17.98
N VAL A 285 8.85 -21.80 18.95
CA VAL A 285 9.68 -22.01 20.14
C VAL A 285 11.02 -22.58 19.73
N TRP A 286 11.02 -23.60 18.87
CA TRP A 286 12.26 -24.24 18.40
C TRP A 286 13.18 -23.25 17.69
N ILE A 287 12.65 -22.33 16.88
CA ILE A 287 13.41 -21.25 16.24
C ILE A 287 14.04 -20.35 17.30
N GLY A 288 13.28 -19.93 18.32
CA GLY A 288 13.79 -19.12 19.43
C GLY A 288 14.93 -19.80 20.18
N ASP A 289 14.79 -21.10 20.50
CA ASP A 289 15.79 -21.87 21.22
C ASP A 289 17.05 -22.17 20.37
N THR A 290 16.91 -22.23 19.05
CA THR A 290 18.02 -22.56 18.13
C THR A 290 18.86 -21.36 17.77
N ILE A 291 18.23 -20.18 17.64
CA ILE A 291 18.92 -18.94 17.29
C ILE A 291 19.42 -18.29 18.58
N ASN A 292 20.72 -18.05 18.68
CA ASN A 292 21.29 -17.30 19.79
C ASN A 292 21.58 -15.85 19.32
N LEU A 293 20.88 -14.89 19.90
CA LEU A 293 21.08 -13.44 19.67
C LEU A 293 21.73 -12.74 20.85
N GLU A 294 22.18 -13.47 21.89
CA GLU A 294 22.86 -12.90 23.05
C GLU A 294 24.12 -12.12 22.63
N GLY A 295 24.22 -10.90 23.11
CA GLY A 295 25.35 -10.02 22.83
C GLY A 295 25.34 -9.37 21.43
N ILE A 296 24.37 -9.68 20.57
CA ILE A 296 24.22 -9.04 19.27
C ILE A 296 23.38 -7.76 19.43
N PRO A 297 23.91 -6.56 19.09
CA PRO A 297 23.12 -5.34 19.16
C PRO A 297 21.85 -5.44 18.30
N ILE A 298 20.70 -5.12 18.88
CA ILE A 298 19.41 -5.21 18.19
C ILE A 298 19.38 -4.39 16.88
N LEU A 299 20.13 -3.29 16.83
CA LEU A 299 20.27 -2.48 15.61
C LEU A 299 20.90 -3.30 14.46
N LEU A 300 21.85 -4.16 14.76
CA LEU A 300 22.48 -5.03 13.75
C LEU A 300 21.51 -6.11 13.27
N VAL A 301 20.76 -6.73 14.21
CA VAL A 301 19.72 -7.72 13.88
C VAL A 301 18.66 -7.06 12.98
N LEU A 302 18.20 -5.88 13.34
CA LEU A 302 17.23 -5.10 12.57
C LEU A 302 17.76 -4.79 11.17
N LEU A 303 19.01 -4.33 11.05
CA LEU A 303 19.64 -4.04 9.77
C LEU A 303 19.70 -5.28 8.86
N ILE A 304 20.09 -6.42 9.41
CA ILE A 304 20.16 -7.70 8.67
C ILE A 304 18.76 -8.12 8.21
N VAL A 305 17.78 -8.12 9.11
CA VAL A 305 16.40 -8.51 8.80
C VAL A 305 15.80 -7.62 7.74
N VAL A 306 15.88 -6.30 7.91
CA VAL A 306 15.32 -5.34 6.93
C VAL A 306 16.00 -5.48 5.58
N THR A 307 17.33 -5.63 5.55
CA THR A 307 18.09 -5.85 4.30
C THR A 307 17.63 -7.14 3.63
N ALA A 308 17.59 -8.25 4.37
CA ALA A 308 17.12 -9.52 3.83
C ALA A 308 15.71 -9.41 3.24
N MET A 309 14.78 -8.80 3.97
CA MET A 309 13.38 -8.65 3.52
C MET A 309 13.27 -7.79 2.24
N VAL A 310 13.99 -6.66 2.14
CA VAL A 310 13.99 -5.80 0.95
C VAL A 310 14.50 -6.54 -0.28
N PHE A 311 15.58 -7.32 -0.16
CA PHE A 311 16.13 -8.03 -1.31
C PHE A 311 15.40 -9.35 -1.64
N LEU A 312 14.85 -10.04 -0.66
CA LEU A 312 14.03 -11.24 -0.90
C LEU A 312 12.70 -10.91 -1.61
N THR A 313 12.09 -9.79 -1.27
CA THR A 313 10.82 -9.38 -1.90
C THR A 313 10.98 -8.97 -3.37
N GLU A 314 12.19 -8.69 -3.86
CA GLU A 314 12.46 -8.46 -5.28
C GLU A 314 12.22 -9.69 -6.15
N ILE A 315 12.44 -10.89 -5.59
CA ILE A 315 12.33 -12.17 -6.31
C ILE A 315 10.97 -12.80 -6.07
N ASN A 316 10.38 -12.54 -4.91
CA ASN A 316 9.12 -13.12 -4.47
C ASN A 316 8.02 -12.05 -4.31
N SER A 317 6.76 -12.48 -4.31
CA SER A 317 5.64 -11.61 -3.95
C SER A 317 5.80 -11.04 -2.52
N ASN A 318 5.59 -9.73 -2.36
CA ASN A 318 5.62 -9.04 -1.07
C ASN A 318 4.81 -9.77 0.01
N THR A 319 3.59 -10.18 -0.33
CA THR A 319 2.68 -10.85 0.59
C THR A 319 3.17 -12.25 0.98
N ALA A 320 3.69 -13.02 0.01
CA ALA A 320 4.23 -14.35 0.27
C ALA A 320 5.49 -14.29 1.13
N THR A 321 6.40 -13.36 0.84
CA THR A 321 7.59 -13.11 1.65
C THR A 321 7.20 -12.78 3.09
N THR A 322 6.24 -11.88 3.28
CA THR A 322 5.75 -11.52 4.61
C THR A 322 5.14 -12.73 5.34
N ALA A 323 4.28 -13.49 4.68
CA ALA A 323 3.60 -14.64 5.30
C ALA A 323 4.55 -15.75 5.76
N VAL A 324 5.67 -15.94 5.05
CA VAL A 324 6.66 -16.96 5.40
C VAL A 324 7.61 -16.48 6.51
N PHE A 325 8.08 -15.22 6.42
CA PHE A 325 9.12 -14.75 7.32
C PHE A 325 8.60 -14.21 8.65
N LEU A 326 7.39 -13.63 8.72
CA LEU A 326 6.90 -13.11 9.99
C LEU A 326 6.78 -14.14 11.12
N PRO A 327 6.32 -15.38 10.89
CA PRO A 327 6.36 -16.42 11.94
C PRO A 327 7.78 -16.74 12.42
N VAL A 328 8.76 -16.73 11.50
CA VAL A 328 10.18 -16.93 11.84
C VAL A 328 10.68 -15.79 12.74
N LEU A 329 10.39 -14.54 12.35
CA LEU A 329 10.79 -13.35 13.12
C LEU A 329 10.11 -13.29 14.49
N ALA A 330 8.87 -13.76 14.60
CA ALA A 330 8.19 -13.92 15.88
C ALA A 330 8.92 -14.92 16.79
N GLY A 331 9.44 -16.04 16.23
CA GLY A 331 10.26 -17.01 16.95
C GLY A 331 11.60 -16.44 17.39
N MET A 332 12.27 -15.69 16.51
CA MET A 332 13.58 -15.08 16.82
C MET A 332 13.56 -14.14 18.02
N SER A 333 12.43 -13.50 18.32
CA SER A 333 12.31 -12.63 19.49
C SER A 333 12.41 -13.37 20.83
N GLY A 334 12.09 -14.67 20.85
CA GLY A 334 12.31 -15.53 22.03
C GLY A 334 13.78 -15.78 22.34
N ALA A 335 14.67 -15.59 21.36
CA ALA A 335 16.12 -15.74 21.50
C ALA A 335 16.81 -14.46 22.00
N GLY A 336 16.08 -13.37 22.16
CA GLY A 336 16.57 -12.08 22.63
C GLY A 336 15.56 -11.43 23.56
N ASP A 337 16.01 -10.54 24.42
CA ASP A 337 15.16 -9.85 25.40
C ASP A 337 14.49 -8.61 24.75
N PHE A 338 13.72 -8.83 23.67
CA PHE A 338 13.05 -7.74 22.93
C PHE A 338 11.67 -8.14 22.42
N HIS A 339 10.80 -7.15 22.27
CA HIS A 339 9.44 -7.38 21.79
C HIS A 339 9.41 -7.80 20.31
N PRO A 340 8.63 -8.85 19.91
CA PRO A 340 8.58 -9.36 18.54
C PRO A 340 8.29 -8.30 17.46
N PHE A 341 7.51 -7.28 17.78
CA PHE A 341 7.18 -6.20 16.84
C PHE A 341 8.39 -5.38 16.39
N LEU A 342 9.49 -5.42 17.14
CA LEU A 342 10.77 -4.82 16.76
C LEU A 342 11.32 -5.33 15.43
N LEU A 343 11.11 -6.59 15.14
CA LEU A 343 11.53 -7.21 13.89
C LEU A 343 10.37 -7.30 12.90
N MET A 344 9.17 -7.66 13.36
CA MET A 344 8.05 -7.95 12.48
C MET A 344 7.51 -6.71 11.75
N VAL A 345 7.42 -5.55 12.43
CA VAL A 345 6.87 -4.32 11.82
C VAL A 345 7.81 -3.75 10.75
N PRO A 346 9.13 -3.53 11.02
CA PRO A 346 10.07 -3.09 9.99
C PRO A 346 10.17 -4.07 8.82
N ALA A 347 10.16 -5.38 9.08
CA ALA A 347 10.16 -6.42 8.06
C ALA A 347 8.92 -6.34 7.16
N THR A 348 7.75 -6.02 7.73
CA THR A 348 6.50 -5.85 6.96
C THR A 348 6.60 -4.67 5.99
N ILE A 349 7.13 -3.53 6.43
CA ILE A 349 7.34 -2.37 5.56
C ILE A 349 8.41 -2.68 4.51
N ALA A 350 9.51 -3.31 4.92
CA ALA A 350 10.60 -3.74 4.04
C ALA A 350 10.12 -4.66 2.91
N ALA A 351 9.21 -5.60 3.21
CA ALA A 351 8.61 -6.48 2.23
C ALA A 351 7.79 -5.74 1.15
N SER A 352 7.37 -4.50 1.41
CA SER A 352 6.67 -3.66 0.42
C SER A 352 7.62 -2.77 -0.40
N CYS A 353 8.94 -2.80 -0.11
CA CYS A 353 9.98 -2.00 -0.75
C CYS A 353 10.71 -2.81 -1.83
N ALA A 354 9.99 -3.23 -2.88
CA ALA A 354 10.55 -3.90 -4.05
C ALA A 354 10.65 -2.89 -5.21
N PHE A 355 11.85 -2.39 -5.50
CA PHE A 355 12.04 -1.31 -6.47
C PHE A 355 12.94 -1.69 -7.67
N MET A 356 13.61 -2.85 -7.63
CA MET A 356 14.60 -3.23 -8.64
C MET A 356 14.05 -4.01 -9.82
N LEU A 357 13.17 -4.99 -9.54
CA LEU A 357 12.76 -5.97 -10.53
C LEU A 357 11.26 -5.87 -10.87
N PRO A 358 10.88 -6.13 -12.12
CA PRO A 358 9.48 -6.16 -12.52
C PRO A 358 8.71 -7.32 -11.86
N SER A 359 9.40 -8.40 -11.48
CA SER A 359 8.83 -9.55 -10.78
C SER A 359 8.46 -9.26 -9.33
N GLY A 360 9.12 -8.29 -8.70
CA GLY A 360 8.93 -7.96 -7.28
C GLY A 360 7.52 -7.45 -6.97
N THR A 361 6.96 -6.63 -7.86
CA THR A 361 5.63 -6.04 -7.64
C THR A 361 4.91 -5.68 -8.93
N GLY A 362 3.58 -5.77 -8.93
CA GLY A 362 2.75 -5.43 -10.08
C GLY A 362 2.94 -4.00 -10.63
N PRO A 363 3.08 -2.97 -9.80
CA PRO A 363 3.49 -1.63 -10.22
C PRO A 363 4.71 -1.58 -11.13
N ASN A 364 5.79 -2.27 -10.76
CA ASN A 364 7.02 -2.33 -11.55
C ASN A 364 6.80 -2.99 -12.91
N ALA A 365 6.08 -4.12 -12.93
CA ALA A 365 5.72 -4.80 -14.17
C ALA A 365 4.88 -3.90 -15.09
N SER A 366 3.91 -3.19 -14.54
CA SER A 366 3.01 -2.31 -15.29
C SER A 366 3.75 -1.16 -15.96
N VAL A 367 4.65 -0.48 -15.23
CA VAL A 367 5.41 0.64 -15.81
C VAL A 367 6.48 0.18 -16.80
N LEU A 368 7.06 -1.01 -16.61
CA LEU A 368 7.98 -1.61 -17.59
C LEU A 368 7.27 -1.93 -18.90
N ALA A 369 6.03 -2.44 -18.83
CA ALA A 369 5.20 -2.75 -20.01
C ALA A 369 4.90 -1.50 -20.85
N SER A 370 5.03 -0.29 -20.31
CA SER A 370 4.86 0.97 -21.05
C SER A 370 5.92 1.18 -22.16
N GLY A 371 7.03 0.47 -22.12
CA GLY A 371 8.15 0.63 -23.05
C GLY A 371 8.94 1.94 -22.88
N LYS A 372 8.71 2.70 -21.81
CA LYS A 372 9.39 3.98 -21.54
C LYS A 372 10.64 3.85 -20.67
N LEU A 373 10.90 2.66 -20.14
CA LEU A 373 12.13 2.33 -19.39
C LEU A 373 12.56 0.90 -19.69
N THR A 374 13.81 0.60 -19.37
CA THR A 374 14.42 -0.71 -19.54
C THR A 374 14.65 -1.39 -18.18
N ILE A 375 14.76 -2.73 -18.18
CA ILE A 375 15.07 -3.50 -16.96
C ILE A 375 16.38 -3.01 -16.30
N PRO A 376 17.49 -2.77 -17.02
CA PRO A 376 18.70 -2.25 -16.40
C PRO A 376 18.54 -0.85 -15.76
N GLN A 377 17.71 0.02 -16.35
CA GLN A 377 17.39 1.33 -15.74
C GLN A 377 16.61 1.16 -14.44
N MET A 378 15.58 0.31 -14.44
CA MET A 378 14.79 -0.01 -13.24
C MET A 378 15.69 -0.62 -12.16
N ALA A 379 16.49 -1.63 -12.50
CA ALA A 379 17.34 -2.32 -11.53
C ALA A 379 18.37 -1.39 -10.88
N ARG A 380 19.03 -0.52 -11.68
CA ARG A 380 20.02 0.44 -11.14
C ARG A 380 19.36 1.50 -10.26
N ALA A 381 18.24 2.07 -10.70
CA ALA A 381 17.49 3.05 -9.92
C ALA A 381 16.91 2.42 -8.64
N GLY A 382 16.34 1.23 -8.77
CA GLY A 382 15.75 0.49 -7.66
C GLY A 382 16.78 0.05 -6.62
N PHE A 383 17.98 -0.37 -7.03
CA PHE A 383 19.04 -0.76 -6.10
C PHE A 383 19.39 0.36 -5.10
N GLY A 384 19.63 1.57 -5.61
CA GLY A 384 19.92 2.70 -4.71
C GLY A 384 18.73 3.06 -3.84
N LEU A 385 17.49 2.92 -4.36
CA LEU A 385 16.29 3.17 -3.56
C LEU A 385 16.06 2.09 -2.50
N ASN A 386 16.41 0.81 -2.78
CA ASN A 386 16.38 -0.28 -1.80
C ASN A 386 17.34 -0.01 -0.63
N ILE A 387 18.58 0.43 -0.93
CA ILE A 387 19.53 0.82 0.12
C ILE A 387 18.98 1.99 0.95
N LEU A 388 18.41 3.00 0.29
CA LEU A 388 17.79 4.12 0.98
C LEU A 388 16.61 3.67 1.84
N ALA A 389 15.78 2.73 1.36
CA ALA A 389 14.68 2.15 2.12
C ALA A 389 15.17 1.44 3.39
N VAL A 390 16.22 0.61 3.27
CA VAL A 390 16.84 -0.07 4.43
C VAL A 390 17.26 0.95 5.48
N LEU A 391 17.98 2.00 5.07
CA LEU A 391 18.45 3.04 6.01
C LEU A 391 17.29 3.79 6.67
N VAL A 392 16.29 4.21 5.87
CA VAL A 392 15.14 4.95 6.40
C VAL A 392 14.32 4.09 7.34
N ILE A 393 14.06 2.83 7.00
CA ILE A 393 13.31 1.91 7.86
C ILE A 393 14.04 1.70 9.19
N VAL A 394 15.33 1.38 9.15
CA VAL A 394 16.11 1.12 10.36
C VAL A 394 16.18 2.35 11.25
N ILE A 395 16.48 3.52 10.69
CA ILE A 395 16.59 4.78 11.46
C ILE A 395 15.21 5.18 12.02
N LEU A 396 14.18 5.18 11.20
CA LEU A 396 12.84 5.59 11.62
C LEU A 396 12.29 4.69 12.73
N PHE A 397 12.47 3.37 12.57
CA PHE A 397 12.00 2.41 13.56
C PHE A 397 12.78 2.51 14.85
N TYR A 398 14.08 2.45 14.80
CA TYR A 398 14.91 2.42 15.98
C TYR A 398 14.83 3.70 16.82
N PHE A 399 14.83 4.88 16.17
CA PHE A 399 14.90 6.16 16.87
C PHE A 399 13.54 6.85 17.10
N ILE A 400 12.50 6.52 16.32
CA ILE A 400 11.23 7.25 16.37
C ILE A 400 10.07 6.34 16.76
N ILE A 401 9.85 5.26 16.01
CA ILE A 401 8.64 4.43 16.18
C ILE A 401 8.72 3.59 17.44
N LEU A 402 9.86 2.98 17.72
CA LEU A 402 10.12 2.18 18.93
C LEU A 402 9.84 2.94 20.21
N PRO A 403 10.43 4.15 20.42
CA PRO A 403 10.15 4.94 21.63
C PRO A 403 8.67 5.37 21.72
N MET A 404 7.98 5.61 20.58
CA MET A 404 6.57 6.02 20.57
C MET A 404 5.60 4.89 20.95
N MET A 405 5.96 3.65 20.65
CA MET A 405 5.06 2.49 20.80
C MET A 405 5.22 1.78 22.14
N ASN A 406 6.15 2.23 23.02
CA ASN A 406 6.46 1.60 24.31
C ASN A 406 6.71 0.07 24.20
N PHE A 407 7.37 -0.38 23.14
CA PHE A 407 7.77 -1.77 22.94
C PHE A 407 9.15 -2.07 23.57
N ALA A 408 9.68 -1.15 24.37
CA ALA A 408 10.91 -1.32 25.11
C ALA A 408 10.69 -2.10 26.41
#